data_6e05d369c8a4128cb205d349d49aa4d1
#
_entry.id   6e05d369c8a4128cb205d349d49aa4d1
#
_cell.length_a   1.000
_cell.length_b   1.000
_cell.length_c   1.000
_cell.angle_alpha   90.00
_cell.angle_beta   90.00
_cell.angle_gamma   90.00
#
_symmetry.space_group_name_H-M   'P 1'
#
loop_
_entity.id
_entity.type
_entity.pdbx_description
1 polymer ?
#
loop_
_entity_poly.entity_id
_entity_poly.type
_entity_poly.pdbx_seq_one_letter_code
_entity_poly.pdbx_strand_id
1 'polypeptide(L)'
;MTRKAKIPEHPLELNVGNKKFKILQKSLSKDSLYGCVEFQKNEIIVDPNQSLEDYKSTLLHEITHVGLDLFGLGDDDEIPGQISNEYLTGVVSNMFVLFAALNPELFAFIISNE
;
A
#
# COMPACT_ATOMS: atom_id res chain seq x y z
N MET A 1 16.39 -4.08 26.98
CA MET A 1 15.30 -3.41 26.28
C MET A 1 15.51 -3.41 24.79
N THR A 2 14.60 -4.03 24.08
CA THR A 2 14.72 -4.12 22.64
C THR A 2 14.20 -2.83 22.02
N ARG A 3 15.01 -2.20 21.21
CA ARG A 3 14.61 -1.01 20.52
C ARG A 3 14.06 -1.41 19.15
N LYS A 4 12.84 -1.04 18.87
CA LYS A 4 12.26 -1.29 17.55
C LYS A 4 13.00 -0.45 16.51
N ALA A 5 13.16 -0.99 15.32
CA ALA A 5 13.79 -0.26 14.24
C ALA A 5 12.95 0.98 13.93
N LYS A 6 13.61 2.11 13.83
CA LYS A 6 12.94 3.34 13.47
C LYS A 6 12.64 3.31 11.98
N ILE A 7 11.43 3.69 11.62
CA ILE A 7 11.06 3.80 10.21
C ILE A 7 11.71 5.07 9.65
N PRO A 8 12.54 4.98 8.61
CA PRO A 8 13.12 6.17 7.99
C PRO A 8 12.05 7.06 7.38
N GLU A 9 12.38 8.33 7.23
CA GLU A 9 11.47 9.24 6.53
C GLU A 9 11.25 8.77 5.11
N HIS A 10 10.02 8.88 4.66
CA HIS A 10 9.65 8.53 3.30
C HIS A 10 8.45 9.40 2.88
N PRO A 11 8.16 9.48 1.58
CA PRO A 11 6.99 10.24 1.16
C PRO A 11 5.73 9.73 1.82
N LEU A 12 4.86 10.65 2.23
CA LEU A 12 3.61 10.34 2.93
C LEU A 12 2.39 10.60 2.06
N GLU A 13 2.56 10.47 0.76
CA GLU A 13 1.48 10.57 -0.22
C GLU A 13 1.67 9.52 -1.29
N LEU A 14 0.55 9.00 -1.77
CA LEU A 14 0.51 8.14 -2.95
C LEU A 14 -0.33 8.86 -4.00
N ASN A 15 0.29 9.20 -5.11
CA ASN A 15 -0.39 9.82 -6.25
C ASN A 15 -0.90 8.71 -7.17
N VAL A 16 -2.20 8.68 -7.42
CA VAL A 16 -2.79 7.65 -8.30
C VAL A 16 -3.29 8.26 -9.62
N GLY A 17 -2.88 9.50 -9.90
CA GLY A 17 -3.22 10.18 -11.15
C GLY A 17 -4.26 11.26 -10.94
N ASN A 18 -5.48 10.87 -10.63
CA ASN A 18 -6.58 11.82 -10.45
C ASN A 18 -6.78 12.27 -9.01
N LYS A 19 -6.12 11.63 -8.07
CA LYS A 19 -6.21 12.01 -6.65
C LYS A 19 -4.98 11.50 -5.91
N LYS A 20 -4.87 11.88 -4.65
CA LYS A 20 -3.77 11.45 -3.79
C LYS A 20 -4.32 10.84 -2.52
N PHE A 21 -3.65 9.79 -2.05
CA PHE A 21 -3.91 9.20 -0.74
C PHE A 21 -2.84 9.69 0.22
N LYS A 22 -3.24 10.06 1.43
CA LYS A 22 -2.28 10.37 2.49
C LYS A 22 -1.85 9.08 3.16
N ILE A 23 -0.58 8.99 3.50
CA ILE A 23 -0.04 7.86 4.24
C ILE A 23 0.15 8.31 5.68
N LEU A 24 -0.58 7.69 6.60
CA LEU A 24 -0.56 8.03 8.02
C LEU A 24 0.08 6.89 8.80
N GLN A 25 0.88 7.26 9.77
CA GLN A 25 1.52 6.29 10.67
C GLN A 25 0.79 6.34 12.01
N LYS A 26 0.03 5.30 12.31
CA LYS A 26 -0.74 5.21 13.55
C LYS A 26 -0.69 3.79 14.08
N SER A 27 -0.70 3.66 15.40
CA SER A 27 -0.80 2.35 16.02
C SER A 27 -2.16 1.74 15.74
N LEU A 28 -2.18 0.51 15.28
CA LEU A 28 -3.39 -0.25 14.97
C LEU A 28 -3.49 -1.50 15.84
N SER A 29 -2.71 -1.57 16.90
CA SER A 29 -2.64 -2.76 17.74
C SER A 29 -3.99 -3.13 18.36
N LYS A 30 -4.85 -2.15 18.61
CA LYS A 30 -6.17 -2.41 19.19
C LYS A 30 -7.06 -3.21 18.26
N ASP A 31 -6.86 -3.09 16.96
CA ASP A 31 -7.67 -3.77 15.97
C ASP A 31 -6.98 -4.98 15.39
N SER A 32 -5.81 -5.34 15.93
CA SER A 32 -4.99 -6.45 15.44
C SER A 32 -4.63 -6.31 13.97
N LEU A 33 -4.49 -5.07 13.52
CA LEU A 33 -4.13 -4.76 12.14
C LEU A 33 -2.73 -4.16 12.08
N TYR A 34 -2.09 -4.30 10.95
CA TYR A 34 -0.80 -3.65 10.67
C TYR A 34 -0.94 -2.51 9.67
N GLY A 35 -2.01 -2.52 8.90
CA GLY A 35 -2.32 -1.45 7.96
C GLY A 35 -3.77 -1.53 7.51
N CYS A 36 -4.26 -0.44 6.93
CA CYS A 36 -5.58 -0.42 6.31
C CYS A 36 -5.71 0.76 5.37
N VAL A 37 -6.74 0.74 4.52
CA VAL A 37 -7.08 1.84 3.63
C VAL A 37 -8.45 2.36 4.01
N GLU A 38 -8.54 3.68 4.17
CA GLU A 38 -9.81 4.37 4.36
C GLU A 38 -10.16 5.06 3.05
N PHE A 39 -10.92 4.36 2.21
CA PHE A 39 -11.20 4.86 0.86
C PHE A 39 -12.01 6.16 0.87
N GLN A 40 -12.93 6.32 1.82
CA GLN A 40 -13.74 7.53 1.88
C GLN A 40 -12.92 8.77 2.23
N LYS A 41 -11.80 8.58 2.91
CA LYS A 41 -10.91 9.67 3.31
C LYS A 41 -9.68 9.77 2.44
N ASN A 42 -9.48 8.83 1.51
CA ASN A 42 -8.26 8.72 0.72
C ASN A 42 -7.03 8.66 1.62
N GLU A 43 -7.06 7.73 2.58
CA GLU A 43 -5.97 7.56 3.54
C GLU A 43 -5.50 6.12 3.57
N ILE A 44 -4.19 5.96 3.64
CA ILE A 44 -3.55 4.68 3.92
C ILE A 44 -2.95 4.81 5.31
N ILE A 45 -3.27 3.87 6.20
CA ILE A 45 -2.76 3.88 7.56
C ILE A 45 -1.85 2.69 7.74
N VAL A 46 -0.65 2.91 8.25
CA VAL A 46 0.32 1.84 8.50
C VAL A 46 0.83 1.99 9.92
N ASP A 47 0.84 0.89 10.66
CA ASP A 47 1.36 0.87 12.01
C ASP A 47 2.89 0.93 11.95
N PRO A 48 3.53 1.96 12.54
CA PRO A 48 4.99 2.06 12.52
C PRO A 48 5.68 1.14 13.52
N ASN A 49 4.92 0.44 14.37
CA ASN A 49 5.47 -0.45 15.38
C ASN A 49 5.72 -1.85 14.82
N GLN A 50 6.42 -1.91 13.72
CA GLN A 50 6.80 -3.14 13.03
C GLN A 50 8.26 -3.03 12.65
N SER A 51 8.87 -4.15 12.27
CA SER A 51 10.21 -4.09 11.67
C SER A 51 10.13 -3.29 10.37
N LEU A 52 11.25 -2.75 9.93
CA LEU A 52 11.28 -2.00 8.68
C LEU A 52 10.83 -2.86 7.50
N GLU A 53 11.24 -4.13 7.48
CA GLU A 53 10.84 -5.05 6.42
C GLU A 53 9.34 -5.26 6.40
N ASP A 54 8.76 -5.49 7.57
CA ASP A 54 7.30 -5.70 7.67
C ASP A 54 6.55 -4.42 7.36
N TYR A 55 7.07 -3.27 7.76
CA TYR A 55 6.46 -1.98 7.44
C TYR A 55 6.37 -1.77 5.94
N LYS A 56 7.47 -2.02 5.21
CA LYS A 56 7.47 -1.87 3.75
C LYS A 56 6.50 -2.83 3.08
N SER A 57 6.46 -4.06 3.57
CA SER A 57 5.56 -5.07 3.04
C SER A 57 4.10 -4.67 3.27
N THR A 58 3.79 -4.19 4.47
CA THR A 58 2.44 -3.74 4.81
C THR A 58 2.04 -2.53 3.96
N LEU A 59 2.95 -1.57 3.82
CA LEU A 59 2.69 -0.38 3.01
C LEU A 59 2.37 -0.77 1.57
N LEU A 60 3.16 -1.66 0.99
CA LEU A 60 2.93 -2.13 -0.38
C LEU A 60 1.60 -2.89 -0.48
N HIS A 61 1.27 -3.68 0.55
CA HIS A 61 -0.01 -4.40 0.61
C HIS A 61 -1.19 -3.42 0.50
N GLU A 62 -1.14 -2.33 1.29
CA GLU A 62 -2.22 -1.34 1.27
C GLU A 62 -2.24 -0.57 -0.06
N ILE A 63 -1.08 -0.23 -0.61
CA ILE A 63 -1.01 0.39 -1.93
C ILE A 63 -1.63 -0.52 -2.99
N THR A 64 -1.43 -1.83 -2.87
CA THR A 64 -2.01 -2.79 -3.79
C THR A 64 -3.54 -2.78 -3.72
N HIS A 65 -4.10 -2.66 -2.51
CA HIS A 65 -5.54 -2.51 -2.37
C HIS A 65 -6.07 -1.27 -3.09
N VAL A 66 -5.35 -0.14 -2.98
CA VAL A 66 -5.71 1.07 -3.70
C VAL A 66 -5.69 0.83 -5.21
N GLY A 67 -4.65 0.15 -5.70
CA GLY A 67 -4.53 -0.14 -7.13
C GLY A 67 -5.62 -1.05 -7.64
N LEU A 68 -5.95 -2.10 -6.89
CA LEU A 68 -7.02 -3.02 -7.29
C LEU A 68 -8.36 -2.30 -7.32
N ASP A 69 -8.62 -1.44 -6.33
CA ASP A 69 -9.85 -0.64 -6.31
C ASP A 69 -9.94 0.25 -7.55
N LEU A 70 -8.82 0.89 -7.91
CA LEU A 70 -8.76 1.76 -9.08
C LEU A 70 -9.14 1.02 -10.36
N PHE A 71 -8.78 -0.27 -10.46
CA PHE A 71 -9.09 -1.08 -11.63
C PHE A 71 -10.41 -1.87 -11.48
N GLY A 72 -11.22 -1.54 -10.47
CA GLY A 72 -12.52 -2.16 -10.29
C GLY A 72 -12.51 -3.54 -9.66
N LEU A 73 -11.40 -3.91 -9.02
CA LEU A 73 -11.24 -5.22 -8.39
C LEU A 73 -11.13 -5.15 -6.87
N GLY A 74 -11.48 -3.99 -6.30
CA GLY A 74 -11.23 -3.75 -4.88
C GLY A 74 -12.32 -4.24 -3.94
N ASP A 75 -13.49 -4.59 -4.45
CA ASP A 75 -14.59 -5.05 -3.62
C ASP A 75 -14.54 -6.58 -3.54
N ASP A 76 -14.19 -7.07 -2.37
CA ASP A 76 -14.02 -8.51 -2.14
C ASP A 76 -15.29 -9.30 -2.39
N ASP A 77 -16.43 -8.70 -2.16
CA ASP A 77 -17.71 -9.38 -2.32
C ASP A 77 -18.12 -9.51 -3.78
N GLU A 78 -17.46 -8.78 -4.67
CA GLU A 78 -17.84 -8.72 -6.06
C GLU A 78 -16.75 -9.19 -7.03
N ILE A 79 -15.65 -9.72 -6.52
CA ILE A 79 -14.63 -10.26 -7.41
C ILE A 79 -15.24 -11.49 -8.10
N PRO A 80 -15.39 -11.46 -9.43
CA PRO A 80 -15.92 -12.61 -10.13
C PRO A 80 -15.03 -13.82 -9.87
N GLY A 81 -15.63 -14.96 -9.55
CA GLY A 81 -14.90 -16.16 -9.23
C GLY A 81 -14.07 -16.74 -10.36
N GLN A 82 -13.95 -16.03 -11.48
CA GLN A 82 -13.26 -16.53 -12.66
C GLN A 82 -12.34 -15.51 -13.31
N ILE A 83 -11.68 -14.69 -12.50
CA ILE A 83 -10.62 -13.83 -13.01
C ILE A 83 -9.43 -14.73 -13.35
N SER A 84 -8.99 -14.71 -14.59
CA SER A 84 -7.83 -15.51 -14.98
C SER A 84 -6.56 -14.97 -14.35
N ASN A 85 -5.60 -15.85 -14.13
CA ASN A 85 -4.28 -15.44 -13.64
C ASN A 85 -3.61 -14.46 -14.60
N GLU A 86 -3.82 -14.66 -15.89
CA GLU A 86 -3.26 -13.78 -16.92
C GLU A 86 -3.80 -12.36 -16.79
N TYR A 87 -5.12 -12.22 -16.61
CA TYR A 87 -5.73 -10.91 -16.46
C TYR A 87 -5.24 -10.24 -15.18
N LEU A 88 -5.27 -10.94 -14.06
CA LEU A 88 -4.84 -10.40 -12.79
C LEU A 88 -3.36 -10.00 -12.82
N THR A 89 -2.52 -10.82 -13.42
CA THR A 89 -1.10 -10.53 -13.56
C THR A 89 -0.91 -9.23 -14.36
N GLY A 90 -1.67 -9.06 -15.45
CA GLY A 90 -1.60 -7.84 -16.26
C GLY A 90 -2.02 -6.61 -15.48
N VAL A 91 -3.10 -6.70 -14.71
CA VAL A 91 -3.58 -5.59 -13.88
C VAL A 91 -2.51 -5.21 -12.85
N VAL A 92 -1.97 -6.18 -12.13
CA VAL A 92 -0.96 -5.91 -11.10
C VAL A 92 0.31 -5.32 -11.72
N SER A 93 0.76 -5.85 -12.84
CA SER A 93 1.96 -5.35 -13.50
C SER A 93 1.79 -3.90 -13.96
N ASN A 94 0.65 -3.59 -14.58
CA ASN A 94 0.37 -2.24 -15.04
C ASN A 94 0.26 -1.27 -13.87
N MET A 95 -0.37 -1.70 -12.80
CA MET A 95 -0.49 -0.91 -11.57
C MET A 95 0.88 -0.54 -11.01
N PHE A 96 1.77 -1.51 -10.91
CA PHE A 96 3.13 -1.26 -10.39
C PHE A 96 3.89 -0.28 -11.25
N VAL A 97 3.84 -0.45 -12.57
CA VAL A 97 4.54 0.46 -13.49
C VAL A 97 3.99 1.87 -13.33
N LEU A 98 2.66 2.01 -13.32
CA LEU A 98 2.02 3.31 -13.19
C LEU A 98 2.36 3.98 -11.86
N PHE A 99 2.18 3.26 -10.76
CA PHE A 99 2.41 3.84 -9.44
C PHE A 99 3.87 4.15 -9.17
N ALA A 100 4.78 3.31 -9.65
CA ALA A 100 6.22 3.58 -9.52
C ALA A 100 6.61 4.82 -10.34
N ALA A 101 6.02 4.99 -11.52
CA ALA A 101 6.29 6.18 -12.34
C ALA A 101 5.74 7.45 -11.68
N LEU A 102 4.57 7.38 -11.07
CA LEU A 102 3.95 8.53 -10.41
C LEU A 102 4.54 8.80 -9.02
N ASN A 103 5.16 7.79 -8.39
CA ASN A 103 5.65 7.91 -7.02
C ASN A 103 7.07 7.32 -6.91
N PRO A 104 8.05 7.86 -7.66
CA PRO A 104 9.37 7.24 -7.71
C PRO A 104 10.09 7.19 -6.36
N GLU A 105 9.95 8.24 -5.54
CA GLU A 105 10.63 8.27 -4.25
C GLU A 105 10.00 7.31 -3.25
N LEU A 106 8.68 7.20 -3.26
CA LEU A 106 7.99 6.26 -2.38
C LEU A 106 8.37 4.82 -2.74
N PHE A 107 8.38 4.50 -4.02
CA PHE A 107 8.74 3.16 -4.45
C PHE A 107 10.22 2.86 -4.26
N ALA A 108 11.09 3.88 -4.39
CA ALA A 108 12.51 3.71 -4.05
C ALA A 108 12.68 3.33 -2.58
N PHE A 109 11.91 3.95 -1.69
CA PHE A 109 11.93 3.58 -0.27
C PHE A 109 11.47 2.13 -0.07
N ILE A 110 10.37 1.74 -0.71
CA ILE A 110 9.80 0.40 -0.53
C ILE A 110 10.78 -0.69 -0.97
N ILE A 111 11.47 -0.49 -2.09
CA ILE A 111 12.35 -1.53 -2.65
C ILE A 111 13.80 -1.42 -2.18
N SER A 112 14.13 -0.43 -1.36
CA SER A 112 15.51 -0.28 -0.89
C SER A 112 15.89 -1.40 0.07
N ASN A 113 17.19 -1.66 0.17
CA ASN A 113 17.72 -2.69 1.07
C ASN A 113 18.00 -2.17 2.48
N GLU A 114 17.66 -0.94 2.75
CA GLU A 114 17.95 -0.32 4.05
C GLU A 114 16.74 -0.19 4.93
#